data_ac63bf88e704d195f4f407bd6d66249d
#
_entry.id   ac63bf88e704d195f4f407bd6d66249d
#
_cell.length_a   1.000
_cell.length_b   1.000
_cell.length_c   1.000
_cell.angle_alpha   90.00
_cell.angle_beta   90.00
_cell.angle_gamma   90.00
#
_symmetry.space_group_name_H-M   'P 1'
#
loop_
_entity.id
_entity.type
_entity.pdbx_description
1 polymer ?
#
loop_
_entity_poly.entity_id
_entity_poly.type
_entity_poly.pdbx_seq_one_letter_code
_entity_poly.pdbx_strand_id
1 'polypeptide(L)'
;MAKFGEKDEYNVGLMAAYGNARSDSKSSITNYKSSSKIDGYGFGLYGTWFENPTEKTGAYLDTWAMWSKFKNEVSGQDFGTEKYDSSGITASIEAGSSYKFGQSEGVSYWIQPQGQFIYQDVQLNSFKEKSTGTLIDKGKGNIQTRLGAKAFLVVPTDIAASSNYRPYVALNWIYNSEDKLVKLDNSYYGISGNSNLGEIKFGVEGQTSKNSYALFNLSYQMGSNNYSDFIGNIGWKVNF
;
A
#
# COMPACT_ATOMS: atom_id res chain seq x y z
N MET A 1 -0.49 20.09 23.32
CA MET A 1 0.02 18.79 22.86
C MET A 1 0.16 17.90 24.09
N ALA A 2 -0.58 16.80 24.16
CA ALA A 2 -0.41 15.84 25.25
C ALA A 2 0.90 15.07 25.02
N LYS A 3 1.85 15.18 25.94
CA LYS A 3 3.02 14.32 25.98
C LYS A 3 2.63 13.03 26.68
N PHE A 4 2.62 11.92 25.98
CA PHE A 4 2.37 10.59 26.54
C PHE A 4 3.63 9.96 27.16
N GLY A 5 4.82 10.53 26.94
CA GLY A 5 6.10 10.15 27.55
C GLY A 5 7.18 11.15 27.21
N GLU A 6 8.24 11.21 28.02
CA GLU A 6 9.38 12.14 27.79
C GLU A 6 10.22 11.79 26.55
N LYS A 7 10.01 10.60 25.95
CA LYS A 7 10.78 10.06 24.83
C LYS A 7 9.97 9.84 23.56
N ASP A 8 8.69 10.22 23.55
CA ASP A 8 7.81 9.97 22.39
C ASP A 8 8.09 10.95 21.25
N GLU A 9 8.06 10.47 20.03
CA GLU A 9 8.17 11.29 18.81
C GLU A 9 6.88 11.21 18.00
N TYR A 10 6.42 12.37 17.53
CA TYR A 10 5.28 12.52 16.63
C TYR A 10 5.73 13.18 15.35
N ASN A 11 5.51 12.51 14.25
CA ASN A 11 5.76 13.03 12.91
C ASN A 11 4.41 13.23 12.21
N VAL A 12 4.13 14.44 11.75
CA VAL A 12 2.95 14.76 10.96
C VAL A 12 3.36 15.49 9.70
N GLY A 13 2.68 15.22 8.59
CA GLY A 13 3.03 15.88 7.34
C GLY A 13 1.95 15.75 6.28
N LEU A 14 2.22 16.44 5.17
CA LEU A 14 1.43 16.40 3.95
C LEU A 14 2.05 15.39 2.99
N MET A 15 1.21 14.78 2.15
CA MET A 15 1.67 13.93 1.07
C MET A 15 0.94 14.26 -0.22
N ALA A 16 1.64 14.12 -1.32
CA ALA A 16 1.10 14.20 -2.65
C ALA A 16 1.59 12.99 -3.45
N ALA A 17 0.74 12.47 -4.33
CA ALA A 17 1.05 11.33 -5.16
C ALA A 17 0.61 11.60 -6.60
N TYR A 18 1.36 11.06 -7.54
CA TYR A 18 0.98 10.91 -8.93
C TYR A 18 1.24 9.47 -9.36
N GLY A 19 0.32 8.89 -10.11
CA GLY A 19 0.44 7.51 -10.60
C GLY A 19 -0.07 7.37 -12.03
N ASN A 20 0.58 6.46 -12.76
CA ASN A 20 0.16 6.03 -14.08
C ASN A 20 0.17 4.49 -14.09
N ALA A 21 -0.91 3.89 -14.59
CA ALA A 21 -0.99 2.44 -14.77
C ALA A 21 -1.50 2.11 -16.17
N ARG A 22 -1.01 1.01 -16.73
CA ARG A 22 -1.50 0.44 -17.98
C ARG A 22 -1.68 -1.06 -17.79
N SER A 23 -2.71 -1.59 -18.41
CA SER A 23 -2.98 -3.02 -18.40
C SER A 23 -3.50 -3.46 -19.77
N ASP A 24 -2.95 -4.54 -20.26
CA ASP A 24 -3.43 -5.22 -21.46
C ASP A 24 -3.96 -6.60 -21.06
N SER A 25 -5.16 -6.91 -21.52
CA SER A 25 -5.83 -8.18 -21.23
C SER A 25 -6.20 -8.90 -22.52
N LYS A 26 -6.08 -10.23 -22.49
CA LYS A 26 -6.49 -11.10 -23.59
C LYS A 26 -7.27 -12.27 -23.03
N SER A 27 -8.49 -12.49 -23.53
CA SER A 27 -9.28 -13.68 -23.19
C SER A 27 -8.62 -14.94 -23.75
N SER A 28 -8.43 -15.95 -22.92
CA SER A 28 -7.93 -17.27 -23.34
C SER A 28 -8.97 -18.08 -24.15
N ILE A 29 -10.24 -17.73 -24.03
CA ILE A 29 -11.36 -18.43 -24.69
C ILE A 29 -11.66 -17.81 -26.06
N THR A 30 -11.84 -16.49 -26.09
CA THR A 30 -12.30 -15.77 -27.29
C THR A 30 -11.19 -15.05 -28.04
N ASN A 31 -9.98 -15.01 -27.50
CA ASN A 31 -8.87 -14.17 -27.97
C ASN A 31 -9.18 -12.66 -28.00
N TYR A 32 -10.31 -12.22 -27.43
CA TYR A 32 -10.68 -10.82 -27.32
C TYR A 32 -9.65 -10.05 -26.53
N LYS A 33 -9.29 -8.87 -27.02
CA LYS A 33 -8.28 -8.00 -26.39
C LYS A 33 -8.92 -6.73 -25.84
N SER A 34 -8.47 -6.31 -24.68
CA SER A 34 -8.77 -5.00 -24.11
C SER A 34 -7.53 -4.38 -23.49
N SER A 35 -7.49 -3.06 -23.49
CA SER A 35 -6.45 -2.28 -22.81
C SER A 35 -7.07 -1.25 -21.90
N SER A 36 -6.38 -0.93 -20.81
CA SER A 36 -6.77 0.16 -19.92
C SER A 36 -5.60 1.03 -19.57
N LYS A 37 -5.90 2.31 -19.35
CA LYS A 37 -4.95 3.31 -18.89
C LYS A 37 -5.58 4.12 -17.76
N ILE A 38 -4.80 4.35 -16.71
CA ILE A 38 -5.20 5.12 -15.55
C ILE A 38 -4.11 6.15 -15.27
N ASP A 39 -4.49 7.42 -15.20
CA ASP A 39 -3.64 8.52 -14.76
C ASP A 39 -4.30 9.17 -13.54
N GLY A 40 -3.57 9.37 -12.45
CA GLY A 40 -4.17 9.89 -11.23
C GLY A 40 -3.23 10.70 -10.36
N TYR A 41 -3.82 11.49 -9.49
CA TYR A 41 -3.13 12.24 -8.46
C TYR A 41 -3.91 12.17 -7.15
N GLY A 42 -3.19 12.38 -6.05
CA GLY A 42 -3.78 12.39 -4.72
C GLY A 42 -3.06 13.36 -3.79
N PHE A 43 -3.81 13.83 -2.78
CA PHE A 43 -3.30 14.67 -1.70
C PHE A 43 -3.79 14.12 -0.36
N GLY A 44 -2.94 14.15 0.64
CA GLY A 44 -3.26 13.57 1.94
C GLY A 44 -2.43 14.10 3.08
N LEU A 45 -2.72 13.54 4.23
CA LEU A 45 -2.07 13.80 5.50
C LEU A 45 -1.57 12.48 6.08
N TYR A 46 -0.47 12.53 6.80
CA TYR A 46 -0.02 11.39 7.60
C TYR A 46 0.40 11.81 9.00
N GLY A 47 0.35 10.86 9.93
CA GLY A 47 0.84 11.01 11.28
C GLY A 47 1.42 9.70 11.79
N THR A 48 2.63 9.75 12.33
CA THR A 48 3.31 8.59 12.92
C THR A 48 3.78 8.93 14.32
N TRP A 49 3.50 8.05 15.26
CA TRP A 49 4.01 8.08 16.62
C TRP A 49 4.96 6.92 16.87
N PHE A 50 6.06 7.18 17.56
CA PHE A 50 7.01 6.18 18.03
C PHE A 50 7.24 6.34 19.54
N GLU A 51 7.22 5.23 20.26
CA GLU A 51 7.57 5.14 21.68
C GLU A 51 9.08 5.38 21.90
N ASN A 52 9.92 4.90 20.99
CA ASN A 52 11.38 5.02 21.05
C ASN A 52 11.96 5.53 19.73
N PRO A 53 12.00 6.85 19.53
CA PRO A 53 12.38 7.46 18.26
C PRO A 53 13.85 7.23 17.89
N THR A 54 14.75 7.22 18.88
CA THR A 54 16.19 7.11 18.63
C THR A 54 16.55 5.77 17.98
N GLU A 55 15.96 4.70 18.47
CA GLU A 55 16.21 3.36 17.95
C GLU A 55 15.13 2.90 16.95
N LYS A 56 14.02 3.62 16.83
CA LYS A 56 12.79 3.22 16.12
C LYS A 56 12.34 1.82 16.52
N THR A 57 12.32 1.57 17.82
CA THR A 57 11.93 0.33 18.46
C THR A 57 10.79 0.59 19.45
N GLY A 58 10.23 -0.46 20.05
CA GLY A 58 9.04 -0.32 20.90
C GLY A 58 7.76 -0.22 20.08
N ALA A 59 6.73 0.36 20.66
CA ALA A 59 5.44 0.54 20.01
C ALA A 59 5.46 1.70 18.99
N TYR A 60 4.65 1.56 17.96
CA TYR A 60 4.40 2.63 17.00
C TYR A 60 2.93 2.62 16.54
N LEU A 61 2.49 3.78 16.10
CA LEU A 61 1.20 3.98 15.44
C LEU A 61 1.44 4.84 14.20
N ASP A 62 1.03 4.34 13.03
CA ASP A 62 1.08 5.06 11.76
C ASP A 62 -0.33 5.24 11.21
N THR A 63 -0.65 6.45 10.80
CA THR A 63 -1.97 6.78 10.25
C THR A 63 -1.81 7.69 9.04
N TRP A 64 -2.64 7.49 8.03
CA TRP A 64 -2.72 8.43 6.92
C TRP A 64 -4.11 8.40 6.27
N ALA A 65 -4.45 9.50 5.62
CA ALA A 65 -5.64 9.60 4.78
C ALA A 65 -5.30 10.40 3.53
N MET A 66 -5.79 9.95 2.37
CA MET A 66 -5.54 10.56 1.08
C MET A 66 -6.82 10.59 0.25
N TRP A 67 -7.14 11.75 -0.30
CA TRP A 67 -8.09 11.88 -1.39
C TRP A 67 -7.35 11.75 -2.72
N SER A 68 -7.96 11.01 -3.66
CA SER A 68 -7.40 10.78 -4.99
C SER A 68 -8.43 10.96 -6.08
N LYS A 69 -7.95 11.40 -7.25
CA LYS A 69 -8.73 11.47 -8.49
C LYS A 69 -7.97 10.82 -9.62
N PHE A 70 -8.69 10.02 -10.42
CA PHE A 70 -8.13 9.28 -11.55
C PHE A 70 -8.94 9.54 -12.81
N LYS A 71 -8.22 9.61 -13.93
CA LYS A 71 -8.76 9.54 -15.28
C LYS A 71 -8.54 8.15 -15.82
N ASN A 72 -9.62 7.49 -16.20
CA ASN A 72 -9.59 6.12 -16.67
C ASN A 72 -9.96 6.09 -18.14
N GLU A 73 -9.27 5.25 -18.89
CA GLU A 73 -9.52 4.99 -20.29
C GLU A 73 -9.52 3.47 -20.51
N VAL A 74 -10.57 2.94 -21.11
CA VAL A 74 -10.71 1.52 -21.43
C VAL A 74 -11.07 1.38 -22.89
N SER A 75 -10.35 0.52 -23.60
CA SER A 75 -10.57 0.22 -25.01
C SER A 75 -10.75 -1.28 -25.21
N GLY A 76 -11.79 -1.67 -25.92
CA GLY A 76 -12.00 -3.05 -26.36
C GLY A 76 -11.73 -3.21 -27.86
N GLN A 77 -11.43 -4.42 -28.32
CA GLN A 77 -11.08 -4.71 -29.71
C GLN A 77 -12.22 -4.30 -30.69
N ASP A 78 -13.48 -4.55 -30.29
CA ASP A 78 -14.66 -4.30 -31.13
C ASP A 78 -15.51 -3.14 -30.61
N PHE A 79 -15.11 -2.52 -29.50
CA PHE A 79 -15.76 -1.37 -28.89
C PHE A 79 -14.80 -0.20 -28.90
N GLY A 80 -15.37 0.99 -29.01
CA GLY A 80 -14.59 2.23 -28.94
C GLY A 80 -13.93 2.42 -27.58
N THR A 81 -13.23 3.53 -27.43
CA THR A 81 -12.61 3.91 -26.17
C THR A 81 -13.59 4.63 -25.26
N GLU A 82 -13.78 4.12 -24.06
CA GLU A 82 -14.53 4.76 -22.99
C GLU A 82 -13.58 5.49 -22.03
N LYS A 83 -14.00 6.72 -21.66
CA LYS A 83 -13.26 7.57 -20.71
C LYS A 83 -14.18 7.97 -19.57
N TYR A 84 -13.71 7.76 -18.35
CA TYR A 84 -14.45 8.12 -17.15
C TYR A 84 -13.51 8.52 -16.01
N ASP A 85 -14.01 9.28 -15.07
CA ASP A 85 -13.26 9.66 -13.89
C ASP A 85 -13.61 8.76 -12.71
N SER A 86 -12.68 8.55 -11.80
CA SER A 86 -12.93 8.00 -10.48
C SER A 86 -12.26 8.86 -9.41
N SER A 87 -12.85 8.89 -8.22
CA SER A 87 -12.30 9.64 -7.09
C SER A 87 -12.77 9.07 -5.77
N GLY A 88 -12.08 9.38 -4.72
CA GLY A 88 -12.47 8.94 -3.39
C GLY A 88 -11.36 9.07 -2.35
N ILE A 89 -11.59 8.45 -1.21
CA ILE A 89 -10.70 8.50 -0.05
C ILE A 89 -10.14 7.11 0.22
N THR A 90 -8.85 7.07 0.53
CA THR A 90 -8.18 5.93 1.13
C THR A 90 -7.58 6.38 2.46
N ALA A 91 -7.80 5.60 3.51
CA ALA A 91 -7.26 5.89 4.84
C ALA A 91 -6.69 4.61 5.46
N SER A 92 -5.67 4.76 6.29
CA SER A 92 -4.99 3.64 6.95
C SER A 92 -4.67 3.96 8.40
N ILE A 93 -4.73 2.93 9.22
CA ILE A 93 -4.17 2.90 10.56
C ILE A 93 -3.36 1.60 10.72
N GLU A 94 -2.12 1.72 11.14
CA GLU A 94 -1.22 0.60 11.41
C GLU A 94 -0.62 0.75 12.81
N ALA A 95 -0.54 -0.34 13.53
CA ALA A 95 0.11 -0.41 14.83
C ALA A 95 1.01 -1.65 14.91
N GLY A 96 2.08 -1.52 15.67
CA GLY A 96 2.99 -2.62 15.95
C GLY A 96 3.90 -2.33 17.13
N SER A 97 4.68 -3.33 17.51
CA SER A 97 5.68 -3.16 18.56
C SER A 97 6.89 -4.03 18.29
N SER A 98 8.08 -3.49 18.52
CA SER A 98 9.36 -4.16 18.24
C SER A 98 9.97 -4.73 19.51
N TYR A 99 10.31 -6.01 19.51
CA TYR A 99 10.91 -6.75 20.63
C TYR A 99 12.29 -7.25 20.24
N LYS A 100 13.31 -6.88 21.02
CA LYS A 100 14.68 -7.41 20.87
C LYS A 100 14.75 -8.80 21.49
N PHE A 101 15.20 -9.80 20.71
CA PHE A 101 15.34 -11.15 21.20
C PHE A 101 16.79 -11.65 21.24
N GLY A 102 17.75 -10.88 20.71
CA GLY A 102 19.18 -11.24 20.78
C GLY A 102 20.09 -10.12 20.29
N GLN A 103 21.39 -10.34 20.54
CA GLN A 103 22.47 -9.50 20.04
C GLN A 103 23.76 -10.31 19.93
N SER A 104 24.52 -10.11 18.85
CA SER A 104 25.85 -10.70 18.65
C SER A 104 26.69 -9.75 17.80
N GLU A 105 27.96 -9.55 18.18
CA GLU A 105 28.94 -8.72 17.44
C GLU A 105 28.43 -7.33 17.04
N GLY A 106 27.69 -6.69 17.94
CA GLY A 106 27.10 -5.36 17.70
C GLY A 106 25.78 -5.35 16.92
N VAL A 107 25.43 -6.46 16.25
CA VAL A 107 24.16 -6.62 15.54
C VAL A 107 23.08 -7.07 16.49
N SER A 108 21.91 -6.40 16.50
CA SER A 108 20.77 -6.82 17.30
C SER A 108 19.64 -7.40 16.42
N TYR A 109 18.95 -8.37 16.99
CA TYR A 109 17.89 -9.17 16.35
C TYR A 109 16.54 -8.79 16.93
N TRP A 110 15.58 -8.50 16.06
CA TRP A 110 14.29 -7.97 16.46
C TRP A 110 13.14 -8.68 15.75
N ILE A 111 12.01 -8.76 16.43
CA ILE A 111 10.72 -9.17 15.85
C ILE A 111 9.68 -8.10 16.13
N GLN A 112 8.81 -7.82 15.14
CA GLN A 112 7.79 -6.78 15.19
C GLN A 112 6.47 -7.35 14.67
N PRO A 113 5.58 -7.83 15.55
CA PRO A 113 4.19 -8.04 15.19
C PRO A 113 3.55 -6.71 14.81
N GLN A 114 2.70 -6.75 13.79
CA GLN A 114 2.03 -5.57 13.24
C GLN A 114 0.64 -5.90 12.72
N GLY A 115 -0.25 -4.91 12.82
CA GLY A 115 -1.59 -4.97 12.27
C GLY A 115 -1.96 -3.66 11.58
N GLN A 116 -2.63 -3.74 10.44
CA GLN A 116 -3.05 -2.59 9.65
C GLN A 116 -4.49 -2.74 9.19
N PHE A 117 -5.20 -1.64 9.21
CA PHE A 117 -6.52 -1.46 8.65
C PHE A 117 -6.45 -0.40 7.56
N ILE A 118 -6.96 -0.70 6.35
CA ILE A 118 -7.03 0.23 5.24
C ILE A 118 -8.48 0.31 4.76
N TYR A 119 -9.06 1.49 4.79
CA TYR A 119 -10.33 1.80 4.16
C TYR A 119 -10.07 2.36 2.76
N GLN A 120 -10.69 1.76 1.74
CA GLN A 120 -10.54 2.12 0.34
C GLN A 120 -11.91 2.40 -0.25
N ASP A 121 -12.21 3.65 -0.53
CA ASP A 121 -13.47 4.05 -1.15
C ASP A 121 -13.21 4.99 -2.35
N VAL A 122 -12.44 4.48 -3.31
CA VAL A 122 -12.25 5.13 -4.61
C VAL A 122 -13.27 4.57 -5.59
N GLN A 123 -14.23 5.39 -5.98
CA GLN A 123 -15.37 5.01 -6.78
C GLN A 123 -15.32 5.70 -8.14
N LEU A 124 -15.77 5.00 -9.19
CA LEU A 124 -15.99 5.64 -10.48
C LEU A 124 -17.15 6.65 -10.39
N ASN A 125 -17.06 7.73 -11.15
CA ASN A 125 -18.19 8.62 -11.39
C ASN A 125 -19.12 7.94 -12.40
N SER A 126 -20.39 7.80 -12.05
CA SER A 126 -21.39 7.12 -12.89
C SER A 126 -21.42 7.72 -14.29
N PHE A 127 -21.42 6.88 -15.31
CA PHE A 127 -21.49 7.29 -16.70
C PHE A 127 -22.30 6.28 -17.53
N LYS A 128 -22.79 6.73 -18.67
CA LYS A 128 -23.41 5.84 -19.66
C LYS A 128 -22.40 5.45 -20.71
N GLU A 129 -22.24 4.15 -20.89
CA GLU A 129 -21.42 3.56 -21.93
C GLU A 129 -22.03 3.92 -23.32
N LYS A 130 -21.17 4.32 -24.27
CA LYS A 130 -21.61 4.93 -25.54
C LYS A 130 -22.24 3.96 -26.51
N SER A 131 -21.79 2.70 -26.51
CA SER A 131 -22.23 1.70 -27.52
C SER A 131 -23.58 1.09 -27.16
N THR A 132 -23.82 0.78 -25.89
CA THR A 132 -25.03 0.11 -25.42
C THR A 132 -25.99 1.03 -24.65
N GLY A 133 -25.50 2.18 -24.17
CA GLY A 133 -26.24 3.08 -23.28
C GLY A 133 -26.37 2.55 -21.86
N THR A 134 -25.68 1.46 -21.51
CA THR A 134 -25.68 0.86 -20.17
C THR A 134 -25.15 1.87 -19.14
N LEU A 135 -25.87 2.07 -18.05
CA LEU A 135 -25.39 2.87 -16.92
C LEU A 135 -24.34 2.09 -16.15
N ILE A 136 -23.13 2.63 -16.09
CA ILE A 136 -22.05 2.12 -15.25
C ILE A 136 -21.99 3.00 -14.01
N ASP A 137 -22.19 2.38 -12.85
CA ASP A 137 -22.34 3.07 -11.57
C ASP A 137 -21.33 2.56 -10.55
N LYS A 138 -21.25 3.26 -9.42
CA LYS A 138 -20.33 2.98 -8.32
C LYS A 138 -20.41 1.53 -7.86
N GLY A 139 -19.26 0.96 -7.62
CA GLY A 139 -19.12 -0.32 -6.94
C GLY A 139 -19.25 -0.18 -5.41
N LYS A 140 -18.54 -1.02 -4.71
CA LYS A 140 -18.44 -0.95 -3.24
C LYS A 140 -17.02 -0.59 -2.84
N GLY A 141 -16.88 0.14 -1.73
CA GLY A 141 -15.60 0.33 -1.06
C GLY A 141 -15.08 -0.98 -0.47
N ASN A 142 -13.80 -1.03 -0.15
CA ASN A 142 -13.15 -2.20 0.44
C ASN A 142 -12.51 -1.84 1.79
N ILE A 143 -12.59 -2.76 2.74
CA ILE A 143 -11.77 -2.76 3.95
C ILE A 143 -10.73 -3.85 3.79
N GLN A 144 -9.45 -3.46 3.82
CA GLN A 144 -8.35 -4.39 3.83
C GLN A 144 -7.75 -4.44 5.24
N THR A 145 -7.60 -5.64 5.77
CA THR A 145 -6.89 -5.89 7.03
C THR A 145 -5.62 -6.65 6.72
N ARG A 146 -4.50 -6.22 7.31
CA ARG A 146 -3.22 -6.92 7.24
C ARG A 146 -2.74 -7.25 8.65
N LEU A 147 -2.44 -8.52 8.91
CA LEU A 147 -1.84 -8.98 10.15
C LEU A 147 -0.53 -9.71 9.80
N GLY A 148 0.52 -9.43 10.53
CA GLY A 148 1.81 -10.04 10.22
C GLY A 148 2.89 -9.80 11.26
N ALA A 149 4.08 -10.29 10.93
CA ALA A 149 5.28 -10.07 11.72
C ALA A 149 6.47 -9.78 10.81
N LYS A 150 7.31 -8.83 11.22
CA LYS A 150 8.56 -8.47 10.59
C LYS A 150 9.73 -8.89 11.50
N ALA A 151 10.64 -9.71 11.02
CA ALA A 151 11.92 -9.97 11.66
C ALA A 151 12.99 -9.10 11.00
N PHE A 152 13.78 -8.38 11.78
CA PHE A 152 14.81 -7.49 11.25
C PHE A 152 16.07 -7.49 12.11
N LEU A 153 17.17 -7.11 11.47
CA LEU A 153 18.45 -6.86 12.11
C LEU A 153 18.67 -5.36 12.22
N VAL A 154 19.33 -4.92 13.28
CA VAL A 154 19.89 -3.56 13.37
C VAL A 154 21.40 -3.71 13.30
N VAL A 155 21.96 -3.31 12.16
CA VAL A 155 23.40 -3.37 11.86
C VAL A 155 23.97 -1.96 11.96
N PRO A 156 24.79 -1.66 12.99
CA PRO A 156 25.43 -0.33 13.14
C PRO A 156 26.32 -0.01 11.93
N THR A 157 26.43 1.28 11.63
CA THR A 157 27.33 1.78 10.58
C THR A 157 28.07 3.03 11.03
N ASP A 158 29.17 3.34 10.37
CA ASP A 158 30.02 4.51 10.70
C ASP A 158 29.61 5.79 9.95
N ILE A 159 28.46 5.79 9.25
CA ILE A 159 28.01 6.94 8.42
C ILE A 159 27.69 8.16 9.30
N ALA A 160 27.03 7.95 10.44
CA ALA A 160 26.72 8.97 11.43
C ALA A 160 26.55 8.32 12.81
N ALA A 161 26.60 9.10 13.87
CA ALA A 161 26.29 8.62 15.21
C ALA A 161 24.88 7.98 15.22
N SER A 162 24.78 6.74 15.72
CA SER A 162 23.54 5.95 15.75
C SER A 162 22.98 5.54 14.37
N SER A 163 23.77 5.67 13.29
CA SER A 163 23.31 5.17 11.99
C SER A 163 23.30 3.63 11.93
N ASN A 164 22.31 3.09 11.23
CA ASN A 164 22.18 1.64 11.07
C ASN A 164 21.50 1.29 9.75
N TYR A 165 21.75 0.05 9.28
CA TYR A 165 20.96 -0.62 8.27
C TYR A 165 20.06 -1.66 8.94
N ARG A 166 18.86 -1.82 8.40
CA ARG A 166 17.85 -2.77 8.89
C ARG A 166 17.37 -3.66 7.75
N PRO A 167 18.12 -4.74 7.41
CA PRO A 167 17.57 -5.77 6.56
C PRO A 167 16.46 -6.51 7.30
N TYR A 168 15.40 -6.87 6.58
CA TYR A 168 14.23 -7.51 7.17
C TYR A 168 13.55 -8.50 6.24
N VAL A 169 12.82 -9.43 6.86
CA VAL A 169 11.79 -10.24 6.22
C VAL A 169 10.48 -10.07 6.97
N ALA A 170 9.38 -9.97 6.25
CA ALA A 170 8.05 -9.91 6.84
C ALA A 170 7.13 -10.95 6.19
N LEU A 171 6.26 -11.54 7.02
CA LEU A 171 5.19 -12.42 6.61
C LEU A 171 3.87 -11.77 7.01
N ASN A 172 2.95 -11.65 6.07
CA ASN A 172 1.66 -11.02 6.29
C ASN A 172 0.54 -11.89 5.74
N TRP A 173 -0.58 -11.89 6.45
CA TRP A 173 -1.89 -12.28 5.96
C TRP A 173 -2.70 -11.03 5.69
N ILE A 174 -3.30 -10.95 4.50
CA ILE A 174 -4.09 -9.82 4.04
C ILE A 174 -5.51 -10.32 3.77
N TYR A 175 -6.49 -9.63 4.33
CA TYR A 175 -7.90 -9.89 4.11
C TYR A 175 -8.57 -8.68 3.45
N ASN A 176 -9.35 -8.92 2.40
CA ASN A 176 -10.19 -7.94 1.71
C ASN A 176 -11.66 -8.26 1.95
N SER A 177 -12.44 -7.27 2.39
CA SER A 177 -13.86 -7.45 2.76
C SER A 177 -14.80 -7.59 1.58
N GLU A 178 -14.44 -7.02 0.42
CA GLU A 178 -15.31 -6.95 -0.75
C GLU A 178 -14.59 -7.40 -2.01
N ASP A 179 -15.36 -8.00 -2.91
CA ASP A 179 -14.93 -8.25 -4.29
C ASP A 179 -14.89 -6.93 -5.09
N LYS A 180 -14.09 -6.91 -6.16
CA LYS A 180 -14.06 -5.77 -7.08
C LYS A 180 -15.31 -5.78 -7.95
N LEU A 181 -16.36 -5.07 -7.52
CA LEU A 181 -17.66 -5.02 -8.16
C LEU A 181 -17.89 -3.68 -8.87
N VAL A 182 -18.52 -3.75 -10.02
CA VAL A 182 -19.07 -2.62 -10.76
C VAL A 182 -20.57 -2.85 -10.92
N LYS A 183 -21.37 -1.83 -10.78
CA LYS A 183 -22.81 -1.89 -11.02
C LYS A 183 -23.10 -1.51 -12.46
N LEU A 184 -23.72 -2.40 -13.20
CA LEU A 184 -24.22 -2.19 -14.56
C LEU A 184 -25.76 -2.19 -14.51
N ASP A 185 -26.37 -1.05 -14.75
CA ASP A 185 -27.80 -0.81 -14.54
C ASP A 185 -28.23 -1.24 -13.12
N ASN A 186 -29.01 -2.31 -13.00
CA ASN A 186 -29.50 -2.81 -11.73
C ASN A 186 -28.74 -4.02 -11.16
N SER A 187 -27.69 -4.48 -11.83
CA SER A 187 -26.96 -5.71 -11.46
C SER A 187 -25.51 -5.41 -11.13
N TYR A 188 -24.96 -6.12 -10.12
CA TYR A 188 -23.53 -6.06 -9.81
C TYR A 188 -22.79 -7.11 -10.62
N TYR A 189 -21.71 -6.69 -11.25
CA TYR A 189 -20.77 -7.54 -11.98
C TYR A 189 -19.38 -7.29 -11.44
N GLY A 190 -18.57 -8.31 -11.39
CA GLY A 190 -17.21 -8.17 -10.93
C GLY A 190 -16.40 -9.44 -11.06
N ILE A 191 -15.13 -9.29 -10.80
CA ILE A 191 -14.22 -10.42 -10.68
C ILE A 191 -14.17 -10.76 -9.20
N SER A 192 -14.46 -12.03 -8.88
CA SER A 192 -14.23 -12.55 -7.52
C SER A 192 -12.80 -12.23 -7.13
N GLY A 193 -12.63 -11.35 -6.17
CA GLY A 193 -11.34 -10.96 -5.66
C GLY A 193 -10.73 -12.07 -4.81
N ASN A 194 -9.47 -11.91 -4.45
CA ASN A 194 -8.86 -12.75 -3.44
C ASN A 194 -9.11 -12.12 -2.07
N SER A 195 -10.13 -12.63 -1.36
CA SER A 195 -10.41 -12.16 0.00
C SER A 195 -9.26 -12.44 0.95
N ASN A 196 -8.48 -13.49 0.72
CA ASN A 196 -7.34 -13.87 1.55
C ASN A 196 -6.08 -13.99 0.70
N LEU A 197 -5.03 -13.27 1.11
CA LEU A 197 -3.72 -13.28 0.49
C LEU A 197 -2.63 -13.57 1.52
N GLY A 198 -1.65 -14.38 1.16
CA GLY A 198 -0.37 -14.47 1.85
C GLY A 198 0.64 -13.54 1.20
N GLU A 199 1.44 -12.83 1.98
CA GLU A 199 2.53 -12.00 1.49
C GLU A 199 3.83 -12.34 2.19
N ILE A 200 4.91 -12.50 1.42
CA ILE A 200 6.28 -12.46 1.91
C ILE A 200 6.97 -11.21 1.39
N LYS A 201 7.66 -10.47 2.26
CA LYS A 201 8.36 -9.24 1.91
C LYS A 201 9.79 -9.28 2.42
N PHE A 202 10.73 -8.91 1.57
CA PHE A 202 12.13 -8.73 1.89
C PHE A 202 12.51 -7.28 1.65
N GLY A 203 13.33 -6.71 2.52
CA GLY A 203 13.76 -5.35 2.31
C GLY A 203 14.97 -4.97 3.14
N VAL A 204 15.45 -3.80 2.84
CA VAL A 204 16.47 -3.11 3.62
C VAL A 204 16.10 -1.63 3.72
N GLU A 205 16.25 -1.10 4.90
CA GLU A 205 16.09 0.31 5.17
C GLU A 205 17.28 0.81 5.97
N GLY A 206 17.66 2.06 5.80
CA GLY A 206 18.79 2.58 6.55
C GLY A 206 19.24 3.97 6.14
N GLN A 207 20.10 4.51 6.96
CA GLN A 207 20.69 5.82 6.77
C GLN A 207 21.81 5.75 5.72
N THR A 208 21.72 6.56 4.67
CA THR A 208 22.69 6.63 3.58
C THR A 208 23.63 7.82 3.69
N SER A 209 23.25 8.84 4.45
CA SER A 209 24.09 9.99 4.83
C SER A 209 23.57 10.60 6.13
N LYS A 210 24.24 11.66 6.65
CA LYS A 210 23.80 12.34 7.86
C LYS A 210 22.33 12.80 7.82
N ASN A 211 21.86 13.18 6.64
CA ASN A 211 20.53 13.76 6.44
C ASN A 211 19.65 12.93 5.52
N SER A 212 20.07 11.75 5.06
CA SER A 212 19.28 10.96 4.14
C SER A 212 19.11 9.51 4.58
N TYR A 213 17.98 8.95 4.21
CA TYR A 213 17.55 7.62 4.54
C TYR A 213 16.94 6.97 3.30
N ALA A 214 17.30 5.74 3.01
CA ALA A 214 16.77 4.99 1.88
C ALA A 214 16.06 3.72 2.34
N LEU A 215 15.07 3.30 1.58
CA LEU A 215 14.44 2.00 1.73
C LEU A 215 14.33 1.32 0.35
N PHE A 216 14.48 0.01 0.38
CA PHE A 216 14.20 -0.86 -0.75
C PHE A 216 13.44 -2.08 -0.25
N ASN A 217 12.39 -2.50 -0.94
CA ASN A 217 11.77 -3.78 -0.66
C ASN A 217 11.16 -4.44 -1.89
N LEU A 218 11.08 -5.77 -1.81
CA LEU A 218 10.39 -6.64 -2.75
C LEU A 218 9.36 -7.44 -1.97
N SER A 219 8.15 -7.57 -2.48
CA SER A 219 7.13 -8.44 -1.93
C SER A 219 6.53 -9.33 -2.99
N TYR A 220 6.18 -10.53 -2.56
CA TYR A 220 5.42 -11.51 -3.36
C TYR A 220 4.13 -11.84 -2.64
N GLN A 221 3.01 -11.67 -3.32
CA GLN A 221 1.69 -12.01 -2.82
C GLN A 221 1.16 -13.22 -3.56
N MET A 222 0.42 -14.06 -2.84
CA MET A 222 -0.24 -15.24 -3.38
C MET A 222 -1.65 -15.37 -2.79
N GLY A 223 -2.57 -15.85 -3.60
CA GLY A 223 -3.96 -16.04 -3.22
C GLY A 223 -4.64 -17.19 -3.93
N SER A 224 -5.95 -17.28 -3.82
CA SER A 224 -6.76 -18.26 -4.52
C SER A 224 -6.72 -18.03 -6.05
N ASN A 225 -7.21 -19.02 -6.82
CA ASN A 225 -7.37 -18.92 -8.28
C ASN A 225 -6.08 -18.57 -9.05
N ASN A 226 -4.93 -19.09 -8.60
CA ASN A 226 -3.61 -18.81 -9.19
C ASN A 226 -3.21 -17.32 -9.17
N TYR A 227 -3.78 -16.54 -8.26
CA TYR A 227 -3.35 -15.16 -8.08
C TYR A 227 -1.93 -15.10 -7.55
N SER A 228 -1.08 -14.34 -8.22
CA SER A 228 0.23 -13.95 -7.72
C SER A 228 0.57 -12.53 -8.17
N ASP A 229 1.25 -11.80 -7.33
CA ASP A 229 1.72 -10.44 -7.63
C ASP A 229 3.12 -10.22 -7.06
N PHE A 230 3.94 -9.49 -7.80
CA PHE A 230 5.30 -9.14 -7.41
C PHE A 230 5.45 -7.62 -7.41
N ILE A 231 5.82 -7.06 -6.26
CA ILE A 231 5.87 -5.62 -6.04
C ILE A 231 7.28 -5.23 -5.60
N GLY A 232 7.88 -4.24 -6.26
CA GLY A 232 9.13 -3.60 -5.86
C GLY A 232 8.90 -2.15 -5.45
N ASN A 233 9.52 -1.71 -4.35
CA ASN A 233 9.45 -0.34 -3.89
C ASN A 233 10.84 0.21 -3.58
N ILE A 234 11.08 1.45 -3.97
CA ILE A 234 12.26 2.23 -3.59
C ILE A 234 11.77 3.54 -2.99
N GLY A 235 12.31 3.90 -1.85
CA GLY A 235 12.03 5.16 -1.18
C GLY A 235 13.29 5.89 -0.78
N TRP A 236 13.24 7.22 -0.81
CA TRP A 236 14.31 8.10 -0.39
C TRP A 236 13.74 9.24 0.44
N LYS A 237 14.29 9.45 1.64
CA LYS A 237 13.93 10.55 2.54
C LYS A 237 15.14 11.44 2.76
N VAL A 238 14.95 12.74 2.64
CA VAL A 238 15.98 13.76 2.95
C VAL A 238 15.42 14.68 4.03
N ASN A 239 16.19 14.93 5.10
CA ASN A 239 15.89 15.90 6.12
C ASN A 239 16.70 17.16 5.84
N PHE A 240 16.06 18.33 5.89
CA PHE A 240 16.66 19.64 5.61
C PHE A 240 16.89 20.41 6.91
#